data_1844db8e6f75a6de754daee3c2375236
#
_entry.id   1844db8e6f75a6de754daee3c2375236
#
_cell.length_a   1.000
_cell.length_b   1.000
_cell.length_c   1.000
_cell.angle_alpha   90.00
_cell.angle_beta   90.00
_cell.angle_gamma   90.00
#
_symmetry.space_group_name_H-M   'P 1'
#
loop_
_entity.id
_entity.type
_entity.pdbx_description
1 polymer ?
#
loop_
_entity_poly.entity_id
_entity_poly.type
_entity_poly.pdbx_seq_one_letter_code
_entity_poly.pdbx_strand_id
1 'polypeptide(L)'
;GPMEIHGAGGTLRFEPCTVDHGSIEALGFRMGPLVYLPDVSDIPPAAWQLLDGLDCWVLDALRRTPHPSHAHLDKSLEWIERAAPRRALLTNMHIDMDYRTVLEETPEHVVPAHDGMVISYDV
;
A
#
# COMPACT_ATOMS: atom_id res chain seq x y z
N GLY A 1 12.86 -0.03 14.33
CA GLY A 1 13.78 -0.88 13.58
C GLY A 1 13.14 -2.14 13.06
N PRO A 2 13.86 -2.96 12.32
CA PRO A 2 13.31 -4.20 11.77
C PRO A 2 12.79 -5.14 12.87
N MET A 3 11.72 -5.85 12.55
CA MET A 3 11.09 -6.84 13.41
C MET A 3 11.13 -8.21 12.74
N GLU A 4 11.07 -9.29 13.53
CA GLU A 4 11.11 -10.64 13.01
C GLU A 4 9.98 -11.49 13.60
N ILE A 5 9.40 -12.34 12.75
CA ILE A 5 8.44 -13.37 13.17
C ILE A 5 9.04 -14.73 12.80
N HIS A 6 9.17 -15.61 13.78
CA HIS A 6 9.70 -16.96 13.60
C HIS A 6 8.58 -17.97 13.51
N GLY A 7 8.65 -18.86 12.52
CA GLY A 7 7.65 -19.89 12.32
C GLY A 7 8.23 -21.13 11.66
N ALA A 8 7.37 -22.12 11.41
CA ALA A 8 7.79 -23.43 10.84
C ALA A 8 8.41 -23.28 9.45
N GLY A 9 8.03 -22.27 8.66
CA GLY A 9 8.56 -22.00 7.34
C GLY A 9 9.84 -21.16 7.33
N GLY A 10 10.34 -20.75 8.51
CA GLY A 10 11.52 -19.89 8.62
C GLY A 10 11.23 -18.60 9.38
N THR A 11 12.07 -17.59 9.14
CA THR A 11 11.95 -16.28 9.78
C THR A 11 11.41 -15.25 8.78
N LEU A 12 10.36 -14.54 9.16
CA LEU A 12 9.86 -13.39 8.42
C LEU A 12 10.43 -12.11 9.05
N ARG A 13 11.17 -11.34 8.26
CA ARG A 13 11.68 -10.04 8.68
C ARG A 13 10.86 -8.93 8.03
N PHE A 14 10.40 -7.97 8.85
CA PHE A 14 9.68 -6.81 8.35
C PHE A 14 10.12 -5.54 9.06
N GLU A 15 9.98 -4.42 8.38
CA GLU A 15 10.35 -3.11 8.90
C GLU A 15 9.10 -2.23 8.95
N PRO A 16 8.70 -1.75 10.16
CA PRO A 16 7.57 -0.85 10.28
C PRO A 16 7.94 0.56 9.86
N CYS A 17 6.94 1.28 9.33
CA CYS A 17 7.02 2.72 9.09
C CYS A 17 5.77 3.40 9.62
N THR A 18 5.94 4.63 10.12
CA THR A 18 4.83 5.43 10.62
C THR A 18 4.33 6.36 9.53
N VAL A 19 3.03 6.39 9.33
CA VAL A 19 2.36 7.27 8.37
C VAL A 19 1.20 8.00 9.03
N ASP A 20 0.73 9.06 8.39
CA ASP A 20 -0.43 9.80 8.87
C ASP A 20 -1.73 9.09 8.52
N HIS A 21 -2.66 9.05 9.47
CA HIS A 21 -4.00 8.48 9.33
C HIS A 21 -5.00 9.42 10.03
N GLY A 22 -5.33 10.52 9.38
CA GLY A 22 -6.14 11.59 9.96
C GLY A 22 -5.42 12.29 11.10
N SER A 23 -6.02 12.29 12.29
CA SER A 23 -5.46 12.90 13.49
C SER A 23 -4.54 11.97 14.30
N ILE A 24 -4.36 10.73 13.85
CA ILE A 24 -3.51 9.72 14.49
C ILE A 24 -2.45 9.22 13.52
N GLU A 25 -1.50 8.46 14.05
CA GLU A 25 -0.50 7.77 13.26
C GLU A 25 -0.93 6.31 13.05
N ALA A 26 -0.57 5.74 11.91
CA ALA A 26 -0.76 4.33 11.60
C ALA A 26 0.57 3.71 11.20
N LEU A 27 0.65 2.39 11.19
CA LEU A 27 1.84 1.66 10.78
C LEU A 27 1.64 1.01 9.42
N GLY A 28 2.64 1.19 8.57
CA GLY A 28 2.84 0.35 7.39
C GLY A 28 4.02 -0.58 7.61
N PHE A 29 4.20 -1.56 6.73
CA PHE A 29 5.26 -2.56 6.88
C PHE A 29 5.93 -2.84 5.55
N ARG A 30 7.26 -2.94 5.58
CA ARG A 30 8.04 -3.43 4.44
C ARG A 30 8.58 -4.83 4.74
N MET A 31 8.36 -5.75 3.80
CA MET A 31 8.84 -7.13 3.84
C MET A 31 9.56 -7.41 2.53
N GLY A 32 10.92 -7.29 2.54
CA GLY A 32 11.70 -7.44 1.33
C GLY A 32 11.22 -6.48 0.22
N PRO A 33 10.79 -7.00 -0.95
CA PRO A 33 10.31 -6.17 -2.06
C PRO A 33 8.86 -5.70 -1.95
N LEU A 34 8.16 -6.07 -0.86
CA LEU A 34 6.74 -5.80 -0.65
C LEU A 34 6.54 -4.76 0.44
N VAL A 35 5.67 -3.76 0.20
CA VAL A 35 5.20 -2.81 1.20
C VAL A 35 3.70 -2.93 1.35
N TYR A 36 3.23 -2.99 2.60
CA TYR A 36 1.81 -3.03 2.97
C TYR A 36 1.47 -1.76 3.75
N LEU A 37 0.61 -0.92 3.19
CA LEU A 37 0.24 0.38 3.74
C LEU A 37 -1.26 0.63 3.59
N PRO A 38 -2.09 -0.07 4.42
CA PRO A 38 -3.54 -0.08 4.22
C PRO A 38 -4.28 1.14 4.77
N ASP A 39 -3.71 1.86 5.73
CA ASP A 39 -4.37 2.98 6.42
C ASP A 39 -3.45 4.19 6.39
N VAL A 40 -3.67 5.10 5.43
CA VAL A 40 -2.81 6.26 5.27
C VAL A 40 -3.56 7.44 4.66
N SER A 41 -3.39 8.62 5.24
CA SER A 41 -3.87 9.87 4.64
C SER A 41 -2.71 10.69 4.05
N ASP A 42 -1.50 10.52 4.58
CA ASP A 42 -0.31 11.16 4.07
C ASP A 42 0.94 10.36 4.43
N ILE A 43 1.98 10.50 3.63
CA ILE A 43 3.26 9.80 3.81
C ILE A 43 4.34 10.82 4.19
N PRO A 44 4.82 10.82 5.44
CA PRO A 44 5.89 11.72 5.86
C PRO A 44 7.17 11.49 5.06
N PRO A 45 8.02 12.52 4.90
CA PRO A 45 9.29 12.39 4.15
C PRO A 45 10.16 11.22 4.61
N ALA A 46 10.24 10.96 5.92
CA ALA A 46 11.04 9.86 6.45
C ALA A 46 10.54 8.49 6.01
N ALA A 47 9.23 8.31 5.82
CA ALA A 47 8.64 7.05 5.39
C ALA A 47 8.91 6.76 3.90
N TRP A 48 9.14 7.78 3.07
CA TRP A 48 9.45 7.58 1.66
C TRP A 48 10.72 6.77 1.42
N GLN A 49 11.67 6.82 2.35
CA GLN A 49 12.90 6.03 2.25
C GLN A 49 12.62 4.52 2.23
N LEU A 50 11.56 4.07 2.91
CA LEU A 50 11.16 2.66 2.92
C LEU A 50 10.48 2.22 1.62
N LEU A 51 10.17 3.14 0.73
CA LEU A 51 9.54 2.86 -0.55
C LEU A 51 10.54 2.76 -1.69
N ASP A 52 11.82 2.95 -1.44
CA ASP A 52 12.85 2.83 -2.46
C ASP A 52 13.00 1.40 -2.94
N GLY A 53 13.00 1.22 -4.25
CA GLY A 53 13.28 -0.07 -4.87
C GLY A 53 12.26 -1.16 -4.58
N LEU A 54 11.05 -0.83 -4.15
CA LEU A 54 10.03 -1.83 -3.91
C LEU A 54 9.49 -2.41 -5.22
N ASP A 55 9.06 -3.66 -5.18
CA ASP A 55 8.48 -4.35 -6.33
C ASP A 55 6.95 -4.29 -6.32
N CYS A 56 6.34 -4.48 -5.15
CA CYS A 56 4.90 -4.46 -4.98
C CYS A 56 4.48 -3.57 -3.81
N TRP A 57 3.48 -2.75 -4.04
CA TRP A 57 2.91 -1.87 -3.02
C TRP A 57 1.42 -2.15 -2.85
N VAL A 58 1.03 -2.61 -1.66
CA VAL A 58 -0.38 -2.71 -1.27
C VAL A 58 -0.73 -1.42 -0.55
N LEU A 59 -1.56 -0.60 -1.17
CA LEU A 59 -1.78 0.79 -0.79
C LEU A 59 -3.26 1.11 -0.59
N ASP A 60 -3.53 1.98 0.40
CA ASP A 60 -4.86 2.51 0.68
C ASP A 60 -5.39 3.36 -0.49
N ALA A 61 -6.64 3.12 -0.88
CA ALA A 61 -7.39 3.94 -1.82
C ALA A 61 -8.88 3.84 -1.51
N LEU A 62 -9.30 4.51 -0.43
CA LEU A 62 -10.63 4.35 0.14
C LEU A 62 -11.74 4.74 -0.83
N ARG A 63 -11.62 5.91 -1.48
CA ARG A 63 -12.66 6.45 -2.36
C ARG A 63 -12.08 7.46 -3.36
N ARG A 64 -12.90 7.91 -4.30
CA ARG A 64 -12.47 8.87 -5.33
C ARG A 64 -12.29 10.28 -4.78
N THR A 65 -13.07 10.68 -3.79
CA THR A 65 -13.01 12.01 -3.17
C THR A 65 -12.08 12.00 -1.95
N PRO A 66 -11.45 13.14 -1.62
CA PRO A 66 -10.57 13.21 -0.45
C PRO A 66 -11.26 12.79 0.84
N HIS A 67 -10.49 12.18 1.75
CA HIS A 67 -10.93 11.71 3.05
C HIS A 67 -9.90 12.14 4.12
N PRO A 68 -10.34 12.50 5.35
CA PRO A 68 -9.42 13.02 6.36
C PRO A 68 -8.39 11.99 6.87
N SER A 69 -8.67 10.69 6.81
CA SER A 69 -7.79 9.67 7.37
C SER A 69 -7.27 8.64 6.36
N HIS A 70 -7.81 8.59 5.15
CA HIS A 70 -7.39 7.66 4.11
C HIS A 70 -7.05 8.39 2.81
N ALA A 71 -6.16 7.80 2.02
CA ALA A 71 -5.88 8.29 0.70
C ALA A 71 -7.10 8.10 -0.22
N HIS A 72 -7.30 9.03 -1.13
CA HIS A 72 -8.24 8.88 -2.23
C HIS A 72 -7.50 8.39 -3.48
N LEU A 73 -8.25 7.95 -4.49
CA LEU A 73 -7.67 7.28 -5.66
C LEU A 73 -6.58 8.11 -6.36
N ASP A 74 -6.84 9.37 -6.67
CA ASP A 74 -5.87 10.22 -7.39
C ASP A 74 -4.58 10.40 -6.59
N LYS A 75 -4.68 10.58 -5.28
CA LYS A 75 -3.51 10.70 -4.41
C LYS A 75 -2.70 9.42 -4.36
N SER A 76 -3.35 8.26 -4.26
CA SER A 76 -2.68 6.98 -4.27
C SER A 76 -1.98 6.72 -5.60
N LEU A 77 -2.59 7.06 -6.72
CA LEU A 77 -1.97 6.93 -8.05
C LEU A 77 -0.75 7.85 -8.20
N GLU A 78 -0.81 9.07 -7.66
CA GLU A 78 0.32 9.99 -7.64
C GLU A 78 1.50 9.43 -6.84
N TRP A 79 1.24 8.86 -5.68
CA TRP A 79 2.27 8.21 -4.87
C TRP A 79 2.89 6.99 -5.56
N ILE A 80 2.06 6.19 -6.24
CA ILE A 80 2.54 5.02 -6.99
C ILE A 80 3.46 5.47 -8.12
N GLU A 81 3.12 6.53 -8.82
CA GLU A 81 3.98 7.08 -9.86
C GLU A 81 5.33 7.54 -9.29
N ARG A 82 5.33 8.19 -8.14
CA ARG A 82 6.55 8.65 -7.46
C ARG A 82 7.44 7.50 -7.00
N ALA A 83 6.86 6.47 -6.37
CA ALA A 83 7.62 5.30 -5.87
C ALA A 83 8.01 4.34 -6.99
N ALA A 84 7.25 4.32 -8.07
CA ALA A 84 7.48 3.50 -9.27
C ALA A 84 7.65 2.00 -8.98
N PRO A 85 6.75 1.35 -8.20
CA PRO A 85 6.82 -0.10 -8.03
C PRO A 85 6.48 -0.81 -9.34
N ARG A 86 6.93 -2.06 -9.50
CA ARG A 86 6.55 -2.85 -10.66
C ARG A 86 5.05 -3.12 -10.71
N ARG A 87 4.42 -3.29 -9.55
CA ARG A 87 2.96 -3.38 -9.43
C ARG A 87 2.46 -2.79 -8.11
N ALA A 88 1.21 -2.38 -8.12
CA ALA A 88 0.52 -1.86 -6.94
C ALA A 88 -0.87 -2.45 -6.83
N LEU A 89 -1.29 -2.72 -5.59
CA LEU A 89 -2.62 -3.22 -5.28
C LEU A 89 -3.34 -2.19 -4.41
N LEU A 90 -4.52 -1.75 -4.86
CA LEU A 90 -5.34 -0.79 -4.12
C LEU A 90 -6.26 -1.54 -3.15
N THR A 91 -6.26 -1.14 -1.90
CA THR A 91 -7.06 -1.76 -0.85
C THR A 91 -7.95 -0.75 -0.13
N ASN A 92 -8.82 -1.21 0.77
CA ASN A 92 -9.80 -0.40 1.52
C ASN A 92 -10.79 0.38 0.64
N MET A 93 -11.08 -0.13 -0.55
CA MET A 93 -11.95 0.58 -1.49
C MET A 93 -13.40 0.65 -1.00
N HIS A 94 -13.94 1.86 -1.01
CA HIS A 94 -15.34 2.13 -0.72
C HIS A 94 -16.27 1.69 -1.87
N ILE A 95 -17.58 1.65 -1.63
CA ILE A 95 -18.58 1.22 -2.61
C ILE A 95 -18.58 2.05 -3.90
N ASP A 96 -18.15 3.30 -3.87
CA ASP A 96 -17.99 4.14 -5.07
C ASP A 96 -16.77 3.76 -5.92
N MET A 97 -15.94 2.84 -5.43
CA MET A 97 -14.75 2.34 -6.10
C MET A 97 -15.04 0.98 -6.73
N ASP A 98 -15.90 0.97 -7.75
CA ASP A 98 -16.22 -0.26 -8.47
C ASP A 98 -14.97 -0.91 -9.07
N TYR A 99 -14.77 -2.20 -8.80
CA TYR A 99 -13.58 -2.96 -9.20
C TYR A 99 -13.26 -2.81 -10.70
N ARG A 100 -14.25 -3.02 -11.55
CA ARG A 100 -14.04 -2.96 -13.01
C ARG A 100 -13.71 -1.55 -13.48
N THR A 101 -14.41 -0.56 -12.96
CA THR A 101 -14.18 0.84 -13.33
C THR A 101 -12.79 1.29 -12.91
N VAL A 102 -12.37 0.95 -11.69
CA VAL A 102 -11.02 1.26 -11.21
C VAL A 102 -9.97 0.55 -12.05
N LEU A 103 -10.19 -0.73 -12.38
CA LEU A 103 -9.27 -1.50 -13.21
C LEU A 103 -9.08 -0.86 -14.60
N GLU A 104 -10.15 -0.35 -15.20
CA GLU A 104 -10.10 0.34 -16.50
C GLU A 104 -9.44 1.72 -16.43
N GLU A 105 -9.61 2.44 -15.32
CA GLU A 105 -9.10 3.80 -15.14
C GLU A 105 -7.64 3.86 -14.69
N THR A 106 -7.07 2.76 -14.18
CA THR A 106 -5.72 2.74 -13.64
C THR A 106 -4.71 2.19 -14.65
N PRO A 107 -3.41 2.54 -14.49
CA PRO A 107 -2.35 1.93 -15.30
C PRO A 107 -2.36 0.40 -15.18
N GLU A 108 -1.82 -0.29 -16.17
CA GLU A 108 -1.82 -1.75 -16.22
C GLU A 108 -1.19 -2.42 -14.99
N HIS A 109 -0.16 -1.80 -14.40
CA HIS A 109 0.53 -2.33 -13.23
C HIS A 109 -0.18 -2.03 -11.90
N VAL A 110 -1.29 -1.29 -11.92
CA VAL A 110 -2.09 -0.95 -10.74
C VAL A 110 -3.41 -1.70 -10.80
N VAL A 111 -3.70 -2.51 -9.79
CA VAL A 111 -4.87 -3.38 -9.76
C VAL A 111 -5.60 -3.19 -8.44
N PRO A 112 -6.95 -3.03 -8.45
CA PRO A 112 -7.72 -3.06 -7.21
C PRO A 112 -7.65 -4.46 -6.58
N ALA A 113 -7.47 -4.52 -5.26
CA ALA A 113 -7.48 -5.79 -4.53
C ALA A 113 -8.91 -6.31 -4.40
N HIS A 114 -9.08 -7.63 -4.31
CA HIS A 114 -10.37 -8.28 -4.11
C HIS A 114 -10.24 -9.41 -3.08
N ASP A 115 -11.37 -9.81 -2.50
CA ASP A 115 -11.40 -10.90 -1.54
C ASP A 115 -10.85 -12.19 -2.16
N GLY A 116 -9.98 -12.87 -1.43
CA GLY A 116 -9.35 -14.09 -1.89
C GLY A 116 -8.16 -13.89 -2.82
N MET A 117 -7.78 -12.64 -3.15
CA MET A 117 -6.60 -12.37 -3.95
C MET A 117 -5.33 -12.82 -3.22
N VAL A 118 -4.46 -13.54 -3.93
CA VAL A 118 -3.19 -14.04 -3.38
C VAL A 118 -2.04 -13.47 -4.20
N ILE A 119 -1.04 -12.95 -3.50
CA ILE A 119 0.25 -12.58 -4.09
C ILE A 119 1.35 -13.31 -3.32
N SER A 120 2.39 -13.73 -4.03
CA SER A 120 3.50 -14.49 -3.44
C SER A 120 4.82 -13.79 -3.69
N TYR A 121 5.61 -13.65 -2.63
CA TYR A 121 6.95 -13.06 -2.67
C TYR A 121 7.89 -13.83 -1.78
N ASP A 122 9.14 -13.94 -2.22
CA ASP A 122 10.26 -14.39 -1.38
C ASP A 122 10.73 -13.19 -0.55
N VAL A 123 10.57 -13.27 0.74
CA VAL A 123 10.91 -12.17 1.66
C VAL A 123 11.95 -12.54 2.71
#